data_1893f711d92e57af0c261248f6821d2b
#
_entry.id   1893f711d92e57af0c261248f6821d2b
#
_cell.length_a   1.000
_cell.length_b   1.000
_cell.length_c   1.000
_cell.angle_alpha   90.00
_cell.angle_beta   90.00
_cell.angle_gamma   90.00
#
_symmetry.space_group_name_H-M   'P 1'
#
loop_
_entity.id
_entity.type
_entity.pdbx_description
1 polymer ?
#
loop_
_entity_poly.entity_id
_entity_poly.type
_entity_poly.pdbx_seq_one_letter_code
_entity_poly.pdbx_strand_id
1 'polypeptide(L)'
;MSASPATLVFDGDCAICRYWVNYWQGLTDASVVYRPYQEAAVDFPAIAPEAFRSAIQLIEPDGRVFSGAAATFRVLRHAPGRAAWWWSYSYLPGFAALSEWAYQSLSRRRRLLGCLTKFFWGPALEAERYELVTWIFLRLLGVVYVAAFASLGVQILGLIGHLGVSPVANYFGAAHQVLGNSAYRMLPSLFWMNSSDAALLAGSAVGALLGLLVVVNRWTRAALVGLFALYLSYVHAGQEFMSFQWDALLLETGFLAIFLTGGSRVVVWLYRFFLLRYLFLAGIVKWLSADPTWRNLTALEYHFWTQPLPTPLAWYAAQLPHWILSGGTAATLVIELGCVFLILLPRRLRMVAACCVLLLQSLILLTGNYNFFNLLTMLLCIFLFDDAALRRSPQALKSRVQRAAIVPGRTATVIATALAILVVPVGLNRVWQTLQHGNLPVLGALTQAVAPFLIVNPYGLFAVMTTTRPEIVIEGSLDGQVWREYVFRYKPGPLSRPAMWNIPHQPRLDWQMWFAALSSARDTFWMQGLMLRLLEGSPPVLGLLASSPFADGPPRYVRAQLYEYRFADRRTHLATGYWWVRSAEGLYFPQVSLADFRRESP
;
A
#
# COMPACT_ATOMS: atom_id res chain seq x y z
N MET A 1 -27.93 6.45 -41.58
CA MET A 1 -27.07 5.55 -42.36
C MET A 1 -25.79 5.36 -41.55
N SER A 2 -25.55 4.14 -40.99
CA SER A 2 -24.28 3.87 -40.33
C SER A 2 -23.17 3.89 -41.39
N ALA A 3 -22.18 4.76 -41.21
CA ALA A 3 -21.01 4.76 -42.08
C ALA A 3 -20.39 3.35 -42.09
N SER A 4 -20.01 2.86 -43.27
CA SER A 4 -19.31 1.59 -43.40
C SER A 4 -18.06 1.61 -42.51
N PRO A 5 -17.70 0.52 -41.81
CA PRO A 5 -16.51 0.51 -40.96
C PRO A 5 -15.23 0.58 -41.80
N ALA A 6 -14.17 1.16 -41.21
CA ALA A 6 -12.85 1.12 -41.83
C ALA A 6 -12.36 -0.34 -41.95
N THR A 7 -11.58 -0.67 -42.99
CA THR A 7 -11.06 -2.02 -43.20
C THR A 7 -9.53 -2.03 -43.08
N LEU A 8 -9.01 -2.83 -42.14
CA LEU A 8 -7.57 -3.08 -42.05
C LEU A 8 -7.24 -4.41 -42.75
N VAL A 9 -6.37 -4.30 -43.77
CA VAL A 9 -5.89 -5.45 -44.53
C VAL A 9 -4.45 -5.77 -44.10
N PHE A 10 -4.21 -7.05 -43.77
CA PHE A 10 -2.95 -7.53 -43.24
C PHE A 10 -2.51 -8.86 -43.86
N ASP A 11 -1.23 -9.20 -43.67
CA ASP A 11 -0.71 -10.51 -44.11
C ASP A 11 -1.19 -11.62 -43.19
N GLY A 12 -2.11 -12.45 -43.67
CA GLY A 12 -2.72 -13.56 -42.94
C GLY A 12 -1.73 -14.69 -42.61
N ASP A 13 -0.63 -14.84 -43.35
CA ASP A 13 0.40 -15.85 -43.10
C ASP A 13 1.44 -15.38 -42.06
N CYS A 14 1.51 -14.08 -41.82
CA CYS A 14 2.42 -13.48 -40.88
C CYS A 14 1.96 -13.68 -39.42
N ALA A 15 2.63 -14.51 -38.67
CA ALA A 15 2.27 -14.81 -37.27
C ALA A 15 2.27 -13.58 -36.36
N ILE A 16 3.19 -12.61 -36.56
CA ILE A 16 3.22 -11.38 -35.79
C ILE A 16 2.11 -10.43 -36.19
N CYS A 17 1.72 -10.40 -37.47
CA CYS A 17 0.61 -9.57 -37.94
C CYS A 17 -0.70 -10.04 -37.31
N ARG A 18 -1.00 -11.35 -37.33
CA ARG A 18 -2.16 -11.95 -36.64
C ARG A 18 -2.17 -11.65 -35.15
N TYR A 19 -1.00 -11.69 -34.50
CA TYR A 19 -0.85 -11.43 -33.09
C TYR A 19 -1.26 -9.99 -32.71
N TRP A 20 -0.82 -8.99 -33.50
CA TRP A 20 -1.19 -7.58 -33.29
C TRP A 20 -2.62 -7.27 -33.74
N VAL A 21 -3.09 -7.88 -34.81
CA VAL A 21 -4.48 -7.77 -35.28
C VAL A 21 -5.46 -8.22 -34.19
N ASN A 22 -5.23 -9.36 -33.56
CA ASN A 22 -6.06 -9.82 -32.44
C ASN A 22 -6.14 -8.80 -31.30
N TYR A 23 -5.02 -8.12 -31.03
CA TYR A 23 -4.98 -7.03 -30.03
C TYR A 23 -5.84 -5.84 -30.46
N TRP A 24 -5.69 -5.38 -31.69
CA TRP A 24 -6.46 -4.25 -32.21
C TRP A 24 -7.95 -4.57 -32.33
N GLN A 25 -8.32 -5.77 -32.73
CA GLN A 25 -9.72 -6.24 -32.73
C GLN A 25 -10.36 -6.09 -31.34
N GLY A 26 -9.65 -6.48 -30.30
CA GLY A 26 -10.10 -6.29 -28.91
C GLY A 26 -10.18 -4.86 -28.42
N LEU A 27 -9.58 -3.88 -29.16
CA LEU A 27 -9.61 -2.45 -28.85
C LEU A 27 -10.68 -1.68 -29.62
N THR A 28 -10.95 -2.08 -30.87
CA THR A 28 -11.78 -1.31 -31.82
C THR A 28 -13.18 -1.89 -32.00
N ASP A 29 -13.42 -3.09 -31.44
CA ASP A 29 -14.67 -3.84 -31.60
C ASP A 29 -15.15 -3.86 -33.06
N ALA A 30 -16.41 -3.47 -33.35
CA ALA A 30 -16.98 -3.44 -34.69
C ALA A 30 -16.63 -2.18 -35.50
N SER A 31 -15.85 -1.24 -34.98
CA SER A 31 -15.52 0.00 -35.69
C SER A 31 -14.48 -0.16 -36.81
N VAL A 32 -13.74 -1.27 -36.80
CA VAL A 32 -12.76 -1.65 -37.84
C VAL A 32 -12.93 -3.12 -38.19
N VAL A 33 -13.01 -3.42 -39.48
CA VAL A 33 -13.04 -4.79 -40.01
C VAL A 33 -11.61 -5.21 -40.33
N TYR A 34 -11.21 -6.43 -39.96
CA TYR A 34 -9.87 -6.94 -40.18
C TYR A 34 -9.93 -8.13 -41.15
N ARG A 35 -9.21 -8.02 -42.25
CA ARG A 35 -9.22 -9.05 -43.31
C ARG A 35 -7.81 -9.40 -43.76
N PRO A 36 -7.47 -10.71 -43.92
CA PRO A 36 -6.22 -11.08 -44.55
C PRO A 36 -6.21 -10.66 -46.02
N TYR A 37 -5.02 -10.19 -46.49
CA TYR A 37 -4.93 -9.72 -47.88
C TYR A 37 -5.17 -10.85 -48.88
N GLN A 38 -4.92 -12.08 -48.51
CA GLN A 38 -5.17 -13.27 -49.34
C GLN A 38 -6.65 -13.36 -49.77
N GLU A 39 -7.56 -12.80 -48.98
CA GLU A 39 -9.00 -12.78 -49.25
C GLU A 39 -9.48 -11.41 -49.73
N ALA A 40 -8.87 -10.34 -49.21
CA ALA A 40 -9.35 -8.98 -49.41
C ALA A 40 -8.75 -8.25 -50.61
N ALA A 41 -7.64 -8.71 -51.17
CA ALA A 41 -6.91 -8.02 -52.26
C ALA A 41 -7.78 -7.80 -53.52
N VAL A 42 -8.74 -8.68 -53.77
CA VAL A 42 -9.65 -8.58 -54.93
C VAL A 42 -10.58 -7.37 -54.81
N ASP A 43 -10.92 -7.00 -53.59
CA ASP A 43 -11.84 -5.86 -53.31
C ASP A 43 -11.11 -4.51 -53.42
N PHE A 44 -9.77 -4.49 -53.46
CA PHE A 44 -8.94 -3.29 -53.48
C PHE A 44 -7.90 -3.33 -54.59
N PRO A 45 -8.31 -3.38 -55.89
CA PRO A 45 -7.41 -3.56 -57.03
C PRO A 45 -6.47 -2.35 -57.23
N ALA A 46 -6.76 -1.19 -56.65
CA ALA A 46 -5.90 -0.04 -56.70
C ALA A 46 -4.62 -0.13 -55.83
N ILE A 47 -4.55 -1.14 -54.92
CA ILE A 47 -3.38 -1.37 -54.05
C ILE A 47 -2.61 -2.59 -54.56
N ALA A 48 -1.33 -2.37 -54.88
CA ALA A 48 -0.48 -3.45 -55.38
C ALA A 48 -0.33 -4.58 -54.33
N PRO A 49 -0.38 -5.85 -54.72
CA PRO A 49 -0.27 -7.00 -53.79
C PRO A 49 1.01 -6.95 -52.91
N GLU A 50 2.12 -6.39 -53.46
CA GLU A 50 3.38 -6.18 -52.75
C GLU A 50 3.23 -5.22 -51.56
N ALA A 51 2.36 -4.22 -51.65
CA ALA A 51 2.10 -3.28 -50.59
C ALA A 51 1.46 -3.98 -49.37
N PHE A 52 0.54 -4.92 -49.56
CA PHE A 52 -0.07 -5.71 -48.50
C PHE A 52 0.94 -6.66 -47.82
N ARG A 53 1.91 -7.20 -48.58
CA ARG A 53 3.00 -8.05 -48.04
C ARG A 53 4.01 -7.27 -47.22
N SER A 54 4.28 -6.02 -47.64
CA SER A 54 5.29 -5.16 -47.02
C SER A 54 4.79 -4.53 -45.71
N ALA A 55 3.54 -4.06 -45.68
CA ALA A 55 2.94 -3.33 -44.57
C ALA A 55 1.43 -3.56 -44.48
N ILE A 56 0.87 -3.38 -43.28
CA ILE A 56 -0.58 -3.32 -43.09
C ILE A 56 -1.16 -2.10 -43.80
N GLN A 57 -2.38 -2.21 -44.33
CA GLN A 57 -3.09 -1.15 -45.01
C GLN A 57 -4.44 -0.91 -44.33
N LEU A 58 -4.69 0.30 -43.88
CA LEU A 58 -6.02 0.71 -43.38
C LEU A 58 -6.71 1.53 -44.44
N ILE A 59 -7.88 1.09 -44.87
CA ILE A 59 -8.73 1.72 -45.86
C ILE A 59 -9.93 2.31 -45.12
N GLU A 60 -10.03 3.62 -45.12
CA GLU A 60 -11.18 4.34 -44.54
C GLU A 60 -12.40 4.31 -45.48
N PRO A 61 -13.61 4.53 -44.93
CA PRO A 61 -14.83 4.55 -45.77
C PRO A 61 -14.84 5.61 -46.87
N ASP A 62 -14.03 6.65 -46.74
CA ASP A 62 -13.86 7.72 -47.74
C ASP A 62 -12.83 7.36 -48.84
N GLY A 63 -12.28 6.13 -48.82
CA GLY A 63 -11.33 5.62 -49.78
C GLY A 63 -9.85 6.00 -49.49
N ARG A 64 -9.57 6.77 -48.44
CA ARG A 64 -8.19 7.08 -48.05
C ARG A 64 -7.49 5.84 -47.51
N VAL A 65 -6.26 5.63 -47.98
CA VAL A 65 -5.42 4.50 -47.59
C VAL A 65 -4.26 4.97 -46.71
N PHE A 66 -4.09 4.34 -45.58
CA PHE A 66 -2.95 4.53 -44.67
C PHE A 66 -2.13 3.26 -44.61
N SER A 67 -0.79 3.38 -44.65
CA SER A 67 0.14 2.24 -44.66
C SER A 67 1.07 2.29 -43.46
N GLY A 68 1.58 1.13 -43.01
CA GLY A 68 2.67 1.04 -42.05
C GLY A 68 2.34 1.62 -40.66
N ALA A 69 3.19 2.51 -40.17
CA ALA A 69 2.95 3.16 -38.87
C ALA A 69 1.73 4.08 -38.93
N ALA A 70 1.49 4.79 -40.04
CA ALA A 70 0.27 5.58 -40.22
C ALA A 70 -1.00 4.74 -40.04
N ALA A 71 -1.06 3.55 -40.64
CA ALA A 71 -2.17 2.61 -40.46
C ALA A 71 -2.34 2.19 -38.99
N THR A 72 -1.24 1.88 -38.30
CA THR A 72 -1.25 1.49 -36.90
C THR A 72 -1.84 2.59 -36.00
N PHE A 73 -1.36 3.84 -36.12
CA PHE A 73 -1.84 4.95 -35.31
C PHE A 73 -3.27 5.36 -35.70
N ARG A 74 -3.64 5.21 -36.96
CA ARG A 74 -4.98 5.51 -37.44
C ARG A 74 -6.01 4.49 -36.92
N VAL A 75 -5.69 3.19 -36.85
CA VAL A 75 -6.50 2.18 -36.16
C VAL A 75 -6.75 2.55 -34.72
N LEU A 76 -5.73 3.04 -33.99
CA LEU A 76 -5.86 3.45 -32.60
C LEU A 76 -6.82 4.64 -32.41
N ARG A 77 -7.04 5.46 -33.44
CA ARG A 77 -8.07 6.52 -33.41
C ARG A 77 -9.48 5.95 -33.28
N HIS A 78 -9.74 4.77 -33.85
CA HIS A 78 -11.03 4.09 -33.76
C HIS A 78 -11.20 3.39 -32.39
N ALA A 79 -10.14 3.24 -31.60
CA ALA A 79 -10.19 2.68 -30.26
C ALA A 79 -10.57 3.74 -29.22
N PRO A 80 -11.53 3.47 -28.31
CA PRO A 80 -11.94 4.40 -27.27
C PRO A 80 -10.74 4.86 -26.40
N GLY A 81 -10.61 6.19 -26.22
CA GLY A 81 -9.57 6.79 -25.36
C GLY A 81 -8.15 6.78 -25.94
N ARG A 82 -7.94 6.36 -27.21
CA ARG A 82 -6.60 6.29 -27.84
C ARG A 82 -6.36 7.28 -28.97
N ALA A 83 -7.27 8.21 -29.22
CA ALA A 83 -7.16 9.21 -30.28
C ALA A 83 -5.90 10.09 -30.16
N ALA A 84 -5.37 10.27 -28.95
CA ALA A 84 -4.15 11.03 -28.69
C ALA A 84 -2.94 10.48 -29.47
N TRP A 85 -2.83 9.17 -29.70
CA TRP A 85 -1.75 8.58 -30.48
C TRP A 85 -1.76 9.00 -31.95
N TRP A 86 -2.97 9.08 -32.55
CA TRP A 86 -3.12 9.61 -33.90
C TRP A 86 -2.82 11.10 -33.95
N TRP A 87 -3.24 11.87 -32.93
CA TRP A 87 -2.89 13.28 -32.82
C TRP A 87 -1.36 13.48 -32.74
N SER A 88 -0.67 12.69 -31.89
CA SER A 88 0.79 12.73 -31.80
C SER A 88 1.47 12.41 -33.15
N TYR A 89 0.99 11.38 -33.86
CA TYR A 89 1.50 11.04 -35.19
C TYR A 89 1.28 12.20 -36.21
N SER A 90 0.15 12.87 -36.14
CA SER A 90 -0.23 13.90 -37.12
C SER A 90 0.40 15.27 -36.86
N TYR A 91 0.65 15.62 -35.57
CA TYR A 91 0.98 17.00 -35.19
C TYR A 91 2.29 17.16 -34.43
N LEU A 92 2.85 16.10 -33.87
CA LEU A 92 4.11 16.19 -33.10
C LEU A 92 5.30 16.15 -34.08
N PRO A 93 6.14 17.21 -34.17
CA PRO A 93 7.28 17.23 -35.09
C PRO A 93 8.22 16.05 -34.89
N GLY A 94 8.60 15.38 -35.99
CA GLY A 94 9.50 14.25 -36.00
C GLY A 94 8.90 12.90 -35.56
N PHE A 95 7.74 12.87 -34.88
CA PHE A 95 7.14 11.64 -34.39
C PHE A 95 6.72 10.70 -35.55
N ALA A 96 6.14 11.23 -36.61
CA ALA A 96 5.76 10.45 -37.78
C ALA A 96 7.01 9.79 -38.45
N ALA A 97 8.07 10.57 -38.70
CA ALA A 97 9.29 10.06 -39.31
C ALA A 97 9.96 8.97 -38.45
N LEU A 98 10.05 9.20 -37.15
CA LEU A 98 10.58 8.20 -36.20
C LEU A 98 9.72 6.93 -36.18
N SER A 99 8.41 7.07 -36.20
CA SER A 99 7.47 5.95 -36.16
C SER A 99 7.53 5.12 -37.45
N GLU A 100 7.64 5.75 -38.62
CA GLU A 100 7.80 5.04 -39.91
C GLU A 100 9.17 4.33 -39.98
N TRP A 101 10.24 5.00 -39.56
CA TRP A 101 11.55 4.38 -39.47
C TRP A 101 11.54 3.15 -38.53
N ALA A 102 10.93 3.29 -37.36
CA ALA A 102 10.76 2.18 -36.41
C ALA A 102 9.95 1.04 -37.03
N TYR A 103 8.80 1.35 -37.66
CA TYR A 103 7.96 0.34 -38.31
C TYR A 103 8.73 -0.43 -39.39
N GLN A 104 9.46 0.26 -40.29
CA GLN A 104 10.27 -0.36 -41.35
C GLN A 104 11.39 -1.21 -40.78
N SER A 105 12.09 -0.74 -39.75
CA SER A 105 13.17 -1.46 -39.07
C SER A 105 12.63 -2.73 -38.40
N LEU A 106 11.48 -2.64 -37.77
CA LEU A 106 10.80 -3.74 -37.11
C LEU A 106 10.22 -4.74 -38.10
N SER A 107 9.65 -4.27 -39.23
CA SER A 107 9.08 -5.14 -40.26
C SER A 107 10.12 -6.05 -40.94
N ARG A 108 11.37 -5.59 -41.04
CA ARG A 108 12.49 -6.39 -41.55
C ARG A 108 12.89 -7.54 -40.61
N ARG A 109 12.59 -7.47 -39.31
CA ARG A 109 12.97 -8.44 -38.28
C ARG A 109 11.76 -9.16 -37.66
N ARG A 110 10.71 -9.43 -38.44
CA ARG A 110 9.41 -9.99 -38.00
C ARG A 110 9.53 -11.25 -37.12
N ARG A 111 10.46 -12.17 -37.43
CA ARG A 111 10.68 -13.42 -36.66
C ARG A 111 11.18 -13.11 -35.23
N LEU A 112 12.24 -12.31 -35.12
CA LEU A 112 12.78 -11.90 -33.81
C LEU A 112 11.74 -11.17 -32.96
N LEU A 113 11.03 -10.22 -33.59
CA LEU A 113 9.94 -9.50 -32.91
C LEU A 113 8.81 -10.43 -32.47
N GLY A 114 8.44 -11.41 -33.29
CA GLY A 114 7.45 -12.41 -32.91
C GLY A 114 7.86 -13.19 -31.67
N CYS A 115 9.14 -13.59 -31.57
CA CYS A 115 9.68 -14.24 -30.38
C CYS A 115 9.69 -13.32 -29.16
N LEU A 116 10.20 -12.09 -29.31
CA LEU A 116 10.24 -11.10 -28.22
C LEU A 116 8.83 -10.73 -27.74
N THR A 117 7.92 -10.49 -28.67
CA THR A 117 6.53 -10.15 -28.30
C THR A 117 5.87 -11.29 -27.53
N LYS A 118 6.02 -12.54 -28.00
CA LYS A 118 5.50 -13.71 -27.26
C LYS A 118 6.20 -13.91 -25.92
N PHE A 119 7.49 -13.60 -25.84
CA PHE A 119 8.23 -13.67 -24.58
C PHE A 119 7.73 -12.66 -23.56
N PHE A 120 7.53 -11.40 -23.95
CA PHE A 120 7.15 -10.32 -23.03
C PHE A 120 5.65 -10.27 -22.70
N TRP A 121 4.77 -10.54 -23.66
CA TRP A 121 3.32 -10.44 -23.49
C TRP A 121 2.60 -11.79 -23.37
N GLY A 122 3.22 -12.88 -23.79
CA GLY A 122 2.63 -14.22 -23.75
C GLY A 122 2.12 -14.70 -25.11
N PRO A 123 1.47 -15.88 -25.18
CA PRO A 123 1.07 -16.53 -26.43
C PRO A 123 -0.03 -15.78 -27.19
N ALA A 124 -0.82 -14.95 -26.50
CA ALA A 124 -1.86 -14.10 -27.09
C ALA A 124 -1.74 -12.68 -26.52
N LEU A 125 -1.84 -11.67 -27.39
CA LEU A 125 -1.92 -10.28 -27.00
C LEU A 125 -3.39 -9.90 -26.93
N GLU A 126 -3.94 -9.89 -25.73
CA GLU A 126 -5.31 -9.45 -25.49
C GLU A 126 -5.29 -8.04 -24.90
N ALA A 127 -6.32 -7.25 -25.20
CA ALA A 127 -6.52 -5.96 -24.55
C ALA A 127 -6.70 -6.18 -23.04
N GLU A 128 -5.83 -5.59 -22.24
CA GLU A 128 -5.89 -5.73 -20.78
C GLU A 128 -7.24 -5.24 -20.26
N ARG A 129 -7.94 -6.08 -19.50
CA ARG A 129 -9.18 -5.77 -18.79
C ARG A 129 -8.94 -5.92 -17.30
N TYR A 130 -9.64 -5.12 -16.50
CA TYR A 130 -9.44 -5.03 -15.05
C TYR A 130 -10.77 -5.02 -14.28
N GLU A 131 -11.89 -5.45 -14.88
CA GLU A 131 -13.19 -5.47 -14.20
C GLU A 131 -13.20 -6.48 -13.06
N LEU A 132 -12.71 -7.71 -13.31
CA LEU A 132 -12.65 -8.78 -12.31
C LEU A 132 -11.61 -8.46 -11.23
N VAL A 133 -10.42 -8.02 -11.65
CA VAL A 133 -9.34 -7.57 -10.75
C VAL A 133 -9.85 -6.46 -9.82
N THR A 134 -10.49 -5.44 -10.37
CA THR A 134 -11.08 -4.32 -9.61
C THR A 134 -12.15 -4.81 -8.64
N TRP A 135 -13.01 -5.72 -9.09
CA TRP A 135 -14.06 -6.26 -8.25
C TRP A 135 -13.49 -7.00 -7.04
N ILE A 136 -12.52 -7.89 -7.25
CA ILE A 136 -11.83 -8.63 -6.17
C ILE A 136 -11.12 -7.67 -5.24
N PHE A 137 -10.36 -6.72 -5.78
CA PHE A 137 -9.64 -5.72 -5.00
C PHE A 137 -10.56 -4.98 -4.04
N LEU A 138 -11.69 -4.46 -4.50
CA LEU A 138 -12.62 -3.72 -3.67
C LEU A 138 -13.20 -4.57 -2.54
N ARG A 139 -13.48 -5.88 -2.78
CA ARG A 139 -14.00 -6.78 -1.73
C ARG A 139 -12.95 -7.03 -0.65
N LEU A 140 -11.72 -7.31 -1.05
CA LEU A 140 -10.62 -7.53 -0.13
C LEU A 140 -10.24 -6.23 0.62
N LEU A 141 -10.30 -5.07 -0.04
CA LEU A 141 -10.13 -3.78 0.62
C LEU A 141 -11.22 -3.54 1.68
N GLY A 142 -12.47 -3.89 1.38
CA GLY A 142 -13.56 -3.86 2.36
C GLY A 142 -13.26 -4.72 3.59
N VAL A 143 -12.71 -5.93 3.41
CA VAL A 143 -12.28 -6.81 4.52
C VAL A 143 -11.16 -6.16 5.34
N VAL A 144 -10.18 -5.53 4.68
CA VAL A 144 -9.11 -4.79 5.39
C VAL A 144 -9.70 -3.65 6.23
N TYR A 145 -10.65 -2.90 5.70
CA TYR A 145 -11.32 -1.84 6.47
C TYR A 145 -12.12 -2.38 7.67
N VAL A 146 -12.83 -3.49 7.49
CA VAL A 146 -13.54 -4.17 8.62
C VAL A 146 -12.54 -4.54 9.71
N ALA A 147 -11.42 -5.16 9.35
CA ALA A 147 -10.38 -5.55 10.30
C ALA A 147 -9.76 -4.31 10.99
N ALA A 148 -9.47 -3.24 10.24
CA ALA A 148 -8.88 -2.01 10.75
C ALA A 148 -9.80 -1.32 11.78
N PHE A 149 -11.09 -1.14 11.44
CA PHE A 149 -12.05 -0.50 12.34
C PHE A 149 -12.44 -1.38 13.54
N ALA A 150 -12.58 -2.70 13.35
CA ALA A 150 -12.82 -3.62 14.46
C ALA A 150 -11.64 -3.66 15.43
N SER A 151 -10.41 -3.72 14.91
CA SER A 151 -9.19 -3.64 15.71
C SER A 151 -9.09 -2.32 16.47
N LEU A 152 -9.49 -1.21 15.85
CA LEU A 152 -9.49 0.10 16.49
C LEU A 152 -10.57 0.19 17.58
N GLY A 153 -11.79 -0.27 17.30
CA GLY A 153 -12.93 -0.17 18.23
C GLY A 153 -12.69 -0.85 19.59
N VAL A 154 -11.95 -1.97 19.61
CA VAL A 154 -11.66 -2.69 20.87
C VAL A 154 -10.61 -2.02 21.75
N GLN A 155 -9.92 -0.99 21.28
CA GLN A 155 -8.85 -0.33 22.02
C GLN A 155 -8.96 1.20 22.07
N ILE A 156 -9.86 1.81 21.29
CA ILE A 156 -9.90 3.26 21.08
C ILE A 156 -10.11 4.04 22.37
N LEU A 157 -10.96 3.55 23.28
CA LEU A 157 -11.23 4.23 24.55
C LEU A 157 -10.03 4.21 25.48
N GLY A 158 -9.27 3.12 25.51
CA GLY A 158 -8.04 3.03 26.28
C GLY A 158 -6.93 3.92 25.71
N LEU A 159 -6.95 4.20 24.40
CA LEU A 159 -5.95 5.04 23.76
C LEU A 159 -6.30 6.53 23.89
N ILE A 160 -7.46 6.95 23.36
CA ILE A 160 -7.83 8.36 23.20
C ILE A 160 -9.20 8.76 23.79
N GLY A 161 -9.90 7.82 24.47
CA GLY A 161 -11.12 8.11 25.19
C GLY A 161 -10.87 9.08 26.37
N HIS A 162 -11.92 9.51 27.04
CA HIS A 162 -11.79 10.50 28.13
C HIS A 162 -10.96 9.99 29.31
N LEU A 163 -10.97 8.68 29.60
CA LEU A 163 -10.09 8.00 30.55
C LEU A 163 -8.94 7.24 29.86
N GLY A 164 -8.66 7.53 28.61
CA GLY A 164 -7.58 6.94 27.83
C GLY A 164 -6.21 7.54 28.13
N VAL A 165 -5.18 6.97 27.53
CA VAL A 165 -3.78 7.41 27.67
C VAL A 165 -3.61 8.86 27.21
N SER A 166 -4.19 9.23 26.05
CA SER A 166 -4.06 10.56 25.44
C SER A 166 -5.43 11.07 24.96
N PRO A 167 -6.27 11.64 25.86
CA PRO A 167 -7.64 12.02 25.53
C PRO A 167 -7.73 12.99 24.36
N VAL A 168 -8.51 12.64 23.33
CA VAL A 168 -8.63 13.43 22.09
C VAL A 168 -9.19 14.83 22.32
N ALA A 169 -10.09 15.01 23.31
CA ALA A 169 -10.65 16.31 23.65
C ALA A 169 -9.57 17.29 24.12
N ASN A 170 -8.64 16.84 24.95
CA ASN A 170 -7.50 17.64 25.42
C ASN A 170 -6.56 17.99 24.25
N TYR A 171 -6.26 17.02 23.40
CA TYR A 171 -5.40 17.22 22.23
C TYR A 171 -5.98 18.25 21.26
N PHE A 172 -7.25 18.12 20.90
CA PHE A 172 -7.90 19.09 20.02
C PHE A 172 -8.04 20.46 20.66
N GLY A 173 -8.34 20.53 21.97
CA GLY A 173 -8.35 21.78 22.72
C GLY A 173 -7.01 22.51 22.65
N ALA A 174 -5.91 21.81 22.95
CA ALA A 174 -4.56 22.34 22.87
C ALA A 174 -4.18 22.75 21.43
N ALA A 175 -4.50 21.92 20.43
CA ALA A 175 -4.27 22.24 19.03
C ALA A 175 -5.01 23.52 18.58
N HIS A 176 -6.26 23.71 19.04
CA HIS A 176 -7.01 24.92 18.73
C HIS A 176 -6.44 26.16 19.43
N GLN A 177 -5.97 26.04 20.67
CA GLN A 177 -5.30 27.14 21.38
C GLN A 177 -4.03 27.62 20.65
N VAL A 178 -3.21 26.69 20.12
CA VAL A 178 -1.95 27.01 19.45
C VAL A 178 -2.17 27.47 18.00
N LEU A 179 -3.03 26.80 17.24
CA LEU A 179 -3.19 26.99 15.79
C LEU A 179 -4.41 27.81 15.39
N GLY A 180 -5.30 28.12 16.35
CA GLY A 180 -6.58 28.77 16.08
C GLY A 180 -7.39 28.00 15.03
N ASN A 181 -8.08 28.70 14.14
CA ASN A 181 -8.90 28.10 13.09
C ASN A 181 -8.08 27.28 12.05
N SER A 182 -6.76 27.42 12.02
CA SER A 182 -5.91 26.61 11.13
C SER A 182 -5.88 25.14 11.58
N ALA A 183 -6.19 24.85 12.85
CA ALA A 183 -6.26 23.49 13.39
C ALA A 183 -7.24 22.61 12.58
N TYR A 184 -8.39 23.13 12.18
CA TYR A 184 -9.37 22.37 11.40
C TYR A 184 -8.87 21.94 10.01
N ARG A 185 -7.98 22.74 9.40
CA ARG A 185 -7.38 22.40 8.10
C ARG A 185 -6.18 21.47 8.24
N MET A 186 -5.40 21.63 9.32
CA MET A 186 -4.21 20.82 9.56
C MET A 186 -4.55 19.45 10.13
N LEU A 187 -5.65 19.35 10.87
CA LEU A 187 -6.15 18.15 11.51
C LEU A 187 -7.61 17.88 11.10
N PRO A 188 -7.89 17.60 9.81
CA PRO A 188 -9.26 17.38 9.34
C PRO A 188 -9.86 16.12 9.98
N SER A 189 -10.83 16.31 10.88
CA SER A 189 -11.44 15.24 11.65
C SER A 189 -12.91 15.54 11.94
N LEU A 190 -13.76 14.53 11.86
CA LEU A 190 -15.16 14.61 12.28
C LEU A 190 -15.28 14.72 13.80
N PHE A 191 -14.27 14.30 14.54
CA PHE A 191 -14.26 14.33 16.01
C PHE A 191 -14.08 15.74 16.60
N TRP A 192 -13.85 16.77 15.79
CA TRP A 192 -14.02 18.16 16.20
C TRP A 192 -15.47 18.48 16.57
N MET A 193 -16.44 17.81 15.94
CA MET A 193 -17.86 18.02 16.23
C MET A 193 -18.30 17.30 17.51
N ASN A 194 -17.77 16.10 17.74
CA ASN A 194 -18.06 15.29 18.92
C ASN A 194 -16.93 14.28 19.17
N SER A 195 -16.18 14.49 20.26
CA SER A 195 -15.06 13.64 20.69
C SER A 195 -15.40 12.76 21.90
N SER A 196 -16.70 12.57 22.21
CA SER A 196 -17.13 11.68 23.29
C SER A 196 -16.78 10.22 23.02
N ASP A 197 -16.66 9.42 24.09
CA ASP A 197 -16.40 7.98 24.01
C ASP A 197 -17.45 7.27 23.14
N ALA A 198 -18.71 7.68 23.25
CA ALA A 198 -19.80 7.14 22.42
C ALA A 198 -19.58 7.45 20.92
N ALA A 199 -19.12 8.66 20.58
CA ALA A 199 -18.81 9.02 19.19
C ALA A 199 -17.60 8.24 18.64
N LEU A 200 -16.57 8.03 19.46
CA LEU A 200 -15.41 7.21 19.10
C LEU A 200 -15.81 5.74 18.84
N LEU A 201 -16.64 5.15 19.68
CA LEU A 201 -17.11 3.77 19.44
C LEU A 201 -18.06 3.67 18.25
N ALA A 202 -19.01 4.61 18.15
CA ALA A 202 -19.95 4.64 17.03
C ALA A 202 -19.24 4.81 15.69
N GLY A 203 -18.23 5.68 15.61
CA GLY A 203 -17.41 5.87 14.40
C GLY A 203 -16.71 4.57 13.98
N SER A 204 -16.15 3.80 14.92
CA SER A 204 -15.51 2.52 14.60
C SER A 204 -16.52 1.46 14.13
N ALA A 205 -17.69 1.40 14.75
CA ALA A 205 -18.78 0.50 14.34
C ALA A 205 -19.33 0.87 12.95
N VAL A 206 -19.56 2.17 12.68
CA VAL A 206 -19.98 2.68 11.37
C VAL A 206 -18.91 2.38 10.31
N GLY A 207 -17.63 2.57 10.64
CA GLY A 207 -16.53 2.24 9.73
C GLY A 207 -16.50 0.75 9.36
N ALA A 208 -16.68 -0.14 10.34
CA ALA A 208 -16.77 -1.59 10.08
C ALA A 208 -17.99 -1.92 9.21
N LEU A 209 -19.16 -1.32 9.47
CA LEU A 209 -20.36 -1.49 8.66
C LEU A 209 -20.16 -1.01 7.21
N LEU A 210 -19.55 0.17 7.02
CA LEU A 210 -19.23 0.68 5.68
C LEU A 210 -18.26 -0.27 4.95
N GLY A 211 -17.27 -0.84 5.66
CA GLY A 211 -16.39 -1.88 5.12
C GLY A 211 -17.18 -3.11 4.65
N LEU A 212 -18.17 -3.58 5.42
CA LEU A 212 -19.05 -4.67 5.03
C LEU A 212 -19.90 -4.32 3.80
N LEU A 213 -20.39 -3.06 3.69
CA LEU A 213 -21.11 -2.61 2.49
C LEU A 213 -20.23 -2.70 1.23
N VAL A 214 -18.93 -2.38 1.34
CA VAL A 214 -17.97 -2.59 0.24
C VAL A 214 -17.81 -4.07 -0.07
N VAL A 215 -17.70 -4.96 0.92
CA VAL A 215 -17.61 -6.42 0.72
C VAL A 215 -18.80 -6.96 -0.02
N VAL A 216 -20.02 -6.59 0.38
CA VAL A 216 -21.27 -7.08 -0.26
C VAL A 216 -21.65 -6.31 -1.53
N ASN A 217 -20.83 -5.36 -1.98
CA ASN A 217 -21.05 -4.53 -3.17
C ASN A 217 -22.32 -3.67 -3.13
N ARG A 218 -22.61 -3.08 -1.99
CA ARG A 218 -23.76 -2.16 -1.85
C ARG A 218 -23.23 -0.76 -1.57
N TRP A 219 -23.67 0.21 -2.38
CA TRP A 219 -23.26 1.62 -2.27
C TRP A 219 -21.74 1.83 -2.17
N THR A 220 -20.97 0.99 -2.85
CA THR A 220 -19.51 0.87 -2.71
C THR A 220 -18.79 2.21 -2.73
N ARG A 221 -19.16 3.12 -3.65
CA ARG A 221 -18.51 4.44 -3.77
C ARG A 221 -18.80 5.34 -2.57
N ALA A 222 -20.06 5.42 -2.14
CA ALA A 222 -20.44 6.22 -0.98
C ALA A 222 -19.81 5.65 0.31
N ALA A 223 -19.79 4.31 0.44
CA ALA A 223 -19.12 3.65 1.55
C ALA A 223 -17.60 3.95 1.58
N LEU A 224 -16.91 3.95 0.44
CA LEU A 224 -15.49 4.30 0.37
C LEU A 224 -15.22 5.76 0.76
N VAL A 225 -16.09 6.70 0.37
CA VAL A 225 -15.99 8.10 0.81
C VAL A 225 -16.13 8.21 2.33
N GLY A 226 -17.15 7.53 2.90
CA GLY A 226 -17.35 7.49 4.34
C GLY A 226 -16.18 6.84 5.10
N LEU A 227 -15.65 5.71 4.58
CA LEU A 227 -14.49 5.03 5.12
C LEU A 227 -13.25 5.92 5.14
N PHE A 228 -13.00 6.63 4.04
CA PHE A 228 -11.88 7.57 3.96
C PHE A 228 -12.03 8.71 4.97
N ALA A 229 -13.20 9.35 5.05
CA ALA A 229 -13.46 10.44 5.97
C ALA A 229 -13.35 10.02 7.44
N LEU A 230 -13.93 8.86 7.80
CA LEU A 230 -13.84 8.34 9.17
C LEU A 230 -12.41 7.92 9.53
N TYR A 231 -11.72 7.20 8.63
CA TYR A 231 -10.36 6.73 8.94
C TYR A 231 -9.38 7.90 9.06
N LEU A 232 -9.49 8.91 8.17
CA LEU A 232 -8.73 10.17 8.28
C LEU A 232 -8.99 10.87 9.61
N SER A 233 -10.26 10.88 10.04
CA SER A 233 -10.64 11.47 11.34
C SER A 233 -9.97 10.78 12.50
N TYR A 234 -9.89 9.44 12.48
CA TYR A 234 -9.17 8.67 13.50
C TYR A 234 -7.67 8.88 13.46
N VAL A 235 -7.08 8.99 12.26
CA VAL A 235 -5.64 9.23 12.14
C VAL A 235 -5.26 10.55 12.80
N HIS A 236 -6.02 11.61 12.59
CA HIS A 236 -5.75 12.89 13.24
C HIS A 236 -6.11 12.91 14.74
N ALA A 237 -7.19 12.23 15.15
CA ALA A 237 -7.58 12.15 16.55
C ALA A 237 -6.67 11.23 17.37
N GLY A 238 -6.11 10.22 16.74
CA GLY A 238 -5.35 9.14 17.39
C GLY A 238 -3.90 9.46 17.70
N GLN A 239 -3.41 10.64 17.28
CA GLN A 239 -2.07 11.14 17.60
C GLN A 239 -1.00 10.08 17.29
N GLU A 240 -0.06 9.82 18.20
CA GLU A 240 1.01 8.83 18.05
C GLU A 240 0.47 7.42 17.80
N PHE A 241 -0.69 7.07 18.37
CA PHE A 241 -1.29 5.74 18.22
C PHE A 241 -1.83 5.46 16.81
N MET A 242 -1.96 6.49 15.96
CA MET A 242 -2.42 6.39 14.57
C MET A 242 -1.41 6.94 13.55
N SER A 243 -0.16 7.21 13.95
CA SER A 243 0.88 7.80 13.11
C SER A 243 1.70 6.79 12.29
N PHE A 244 1.21 5.58 12.11
CA PHE A 244 1.94 4.51 11.44
C PHE A 244 1.79 4.54 9.92
N GLN A 245 2.80 4.00 9.21
CA GLN A 245 2.78 3.97 7.74
C GLN A 245 1.65 3.11 7.15
N TRP A 246 1.15 2.09 7.86
CA TRP A 246 -0.01 1.32 7.40
C TRP A 246 -1.32 2.13 7.44
N ASP A 247 -1.46 3.08 8.37
CA ASP A 247 -2.61 3.97 8.40
C ASP A 247 -2.59 4.91 7.18
N ALA A 248 -1.43 5.48 6.86
CA ALA A 248 -1.22 6.26 5.65
C ALA A 248 -1.42 5.43 4.37
N LEU A 249 -0.94 4.17 4.35
CA LEU A 249 -1.13 3.25 3.23
C LEU A 249 -2.61 2.94 2.98
N LEU A 250 -3.40 2.74 4.05
CA LEU A 250 -4.83 2.48 3.95
C LEU A 250 -5.59 3.71 3.45
N LEU A 251 -5.23 4.91 3.91
CA LEU A 251 -5.82 6.16 3.43
C LEU A 251 -5.54 6.41 1.95
N GLU A 252 -4.29 6.30 1.51
CA GLU A 252 -3.93 6.48 0.10
C GLU A 252 -4.60 5.41 -0.80
N THR A 253 -4.63 4.15 -0.35
CA THR A 253 -5.32 3.06 -1.05
C THR A 253 -6.82 3.32 -1.14
N GLY A 254 -7.46 3.70 -0.04
CA GLY A 254 -8.90 3.96 0.02
C GLY A 254 -9.31 5.19 -0.78
N PHE A 255 -8.50 6.24 -0.76
CA PHE A 255 -8.73 7.44 -1.57
C PHE A 255 -8.78 7.11 -3.07
N LEU A 256 -7.79 6.39 -3.58
CA LEU A 256 -7.78 5.99 -4.98
C LEU A 256 -8.95 5.05 -5.33
N ALA A 257 -9.40 4.23 -4.38
CA ALA A 257 -10.52 3.29 -4.58
C ALA A 257 -11.85 4.01 -4.86
N ILE A 258 -12.07 5.23 -4.34
CA ILE A 258 -13.26 6.06 -4.61
C ILE A 258 -13.45 6.29 -6.12
N PHE A 259 -12.34 6.39 -6.85
CA PHE A 259 -12.30 6.68 -8.29
C PHE A 259 -12.17 5.42 -9.16
N LEU A 260 -12.05 4.25 -8.54
CA LEU A 260 -11.89 2.97 -9.22
C LEU A 260 -13.26 2.44 -9.67
N THR A 261 -13.75 2.94 -10.79
CA THR A 261 -15.02 2.52 -11.40
C THR A 261 -14.78 1.71 -12.65
N GLY A 262 -15.45 0.55 -12.79
CA GLY A 262 -15.51 -0.22 -14.02
C GLY A 262 -14.16 -0.62 -14.63
N GLY A 263 -13.10 -0.72 -13.82
CA GLY A 263 -11.77 -1.06 -14.34
C GLY A 263 -11.04 0.09 -15.04
N SER A 264 -11.26 1.34 -14.60
CA SER A 264 -10.57 2.51 -15.14
C SER A 264 -9.06 2.31 -15.24
N ARG A 265 -8.53 2.27 -16.45
CA ARG A 265 -7.10 2.06 -16.72
C ARG A 265 -6.22 3.14 -16.09
N VAL A 266 -6.68 4.39 -16.06
CA VAL A 266 -5.92 5.50 -15.44
C VAL A 266 -5.75 5.23 -13.95
N VAL A 267 -6.82 4.85 -13.25
CA VAL A 267 -6.73 4.56 -11.80
C VAL A 267 -5.90 3.31 -11.53
N VAL A 268 -6.00 2.27 -12.37
CA VAL A 268 -5.12 1.09 -12.28
C VAL A 268 -3.64 1.50 -12.43
N TRP A 269 -3.31 2.41 -13.37
CA TRP A 269 -1.96 2.93 -13.50
C TRP A 269 -1.52 3.78 -12.30
N LEU A 270 -2.43 4.52 -11.67
CA LEU A 270 -2.13 5.23 -10.42
C LEU A 270 -1.80 4.24 -9.29
N TYR A 271 -2.49 3.11 -9.18
CA TYR A 271 -2.15 2.07 -8.21
C TYR A 271 -0.78 1.42 -8.50
N ARG A 272 -0.43 1.19 -9.77
CA ARG A 272 0.91 0.72 -10.16
C ARG A 272 1.99 1.73 -9.81
N PHE A 273 1.77 3.00 -10.11
CA PHE A 273 2.67 4.09 -9.73
C PHE A 273 2.80 4.20 -8.21
N PHE A 274 1.70 4.08 -7.48
CA PHE A 274 1.68 4.06 -6.03
C PHE A 274 2.53 2.91 -5.47
N LEU A 275 2.29 1.68 -5.92
CA LEU A 275 3.05 0.50 -5.48
C LEU A 275 4.53 0.62 -5.79
N LEU A 276 4.89 1.08 -7.00
CA LEU A 276 6.27 1.35 -7.41
C LEU A 276 6.91 2.38 -6.48
N ARG A 277 6.28 3.53 -6.28
CA ARG A 277 6.78 4.60 -5.44
C ARG A 277 6.96 4.14 -3.99
N TYR A 278 5.97 3.46 -3.44
CA TYR A 278 5.97 2.94 -2.07
C TYR A 278 7.15 1.97 -1.84
N LEU A 279 7.28 0.95 -2.68
CA LEU A 279 8.35 -0.04 -2.53
C LEU A 279 9.73 0.54 -2.82
N PHE A 280 9.85 1.39 -3.85
CA PHE A 280 11.09 2.07 -4.15
C PHE A 280 11.55 2.96 -3.00
N LEU A 281 10.64 3.73 -2.39
CA LEU A 281 10.96 4.55 -1.24
C LEU A 281 11.39 3.70 -0.04
N ALA A 282 10.72 2.57 0.21
CA ALA A 282 11.11 1.64 1.26
C ALA A 282 12.54 1.09 1.06
N GLY A 283 12.92 0.78 -0.19
CA GLY A 283 14.27 0.30 -0.50
C GLY A 283 15.32 1.41 -0.48
N ILE A 284 15.02 2.56 -1.08
CA ILE A 284 16.03 3.62 -1.25
C ILE A 284 16.44 4.26 0.09
N VAL A 285 15.54 4.38 1.07
CA VAL A 285 15.90 4.90 2.40
C VAL A 285 16.88 3.97 3.13
N LYS A 286 16.79 2.64 2.94
CA LYS A 286 17.74 1.65 3.48
C LYS A 286 19.14 1.86 2.89
N TRP A 287 19.20 2.20 1.61
CA TRP A 287 20.49 2.47 0.93
C TRP A 287 21.07 3.83 1.30
N LEU A 288 20.24 4.87 1.35
CA LEU A 288 20.65 6.24 1.66
C LEU A 288 21.01 6.46 3.13
N SER A 289 20.43 5.69 4.05
CA SER A 289 20.76 5.76 5.48
C SER A 289 22.22 5.45 5.79
N ALA A 290 22.93 4.80 4.86
CA ALA A 290 24.30 4.32 5.03
C ALA A 290 24.47 3.31 6.18
N ASP A 291 23.38 2.72 6.66
CA ASP A 291 23.40 1.73 7.74
C ASP A 291 24.29 0.53 7.38
N PRO A 292 25.30 0.20 8.21
CA PRO A 292 26.20 -0.90 7.96
C PRO A 292 25.49 -2.26 7.80
N THR A 293 24.37 -2.48 8.51
CA THR A 293 23.68 -3.76 8.46
C THR A 293 23.06 -4.04 7.08
N TRP A 294 22.53 -3.01 6.40
CA TRP A 294 22.05 -3.13 5.04
C TRP A 294 23.21 -3.28 4.04
N ARG A 295 24.28 -2.50 4.21
CA ARG A 295 25.44 -2.54 3.31
C ARG A 295 26.24 -3.83 3.40
N ASN A 296 26.37 -4.38 4.62
CA ASN A 296 27.08 -5.63 4.87
C ASN A 296 26.17 -6.86 4.76
N LEU A 297 24.90 -6.67 4.39
CA LEU A 297 23.89 -7.73 4.24
C LEU A 297 23.63 -8.53 5.53
N THR A 298 23.73 -7.90 6.68
CA THR A 298 23.51 -8.52 8.01
C THR A 298 22.19 -8.09 8.66
N ALA A 299 21.37 -7.29 7.98
CA ALA A 299 20.16 -6.71 8.57
C ALA A 299 19.19 -7.77 9.14
N LEU A 300 19.00 -8.93 8.47
CA LEU A 300 18.13 -9.99 8.96
C LEU A 300 18.67 -10.75 10.18
N GLU A 301 19.96 -10.65 10.50
CA GLU A 301 20.53 -11.22 11.74
C GLU A 301 19.99 -10.51 12.99
N TYR A 302 19.58 -9.26 12.84
CA TYR A 302 19.00 -8.45 13.90
C TYR A 302 17.48 -8.37 13.80
N HIS A 303 16.95 -8.22 12.60
CA HIS A 303 15.54 -7.91 12.35
C HIS A 303 14.56 -8.82 13.09
N PHE A 304 14.77 -10.14 13.08
CA PHE A 304 13.79 -11.08 13.60
C PHE A 304 13.54 -10.95 15.11
N TRP A 305 14.52 -10.52 15.89
CA TRP A 305 14.40 -10.35 17.33
C TRP A 305 14.29 -8.91 17.79
N THR A 306 14.69 -7.94 16.95
CA THR A 306 14.60 -6.50 17.25
C THR A 306 13.31 -5.85 16.75
N GLN A 307 12.58 -6.44 15.80
CA GLN A 307 11.33 -5.90 15.28
C GLN A 307 10.26 -5.75 16.38
N PRO A 308 9.31 -4.80 16.27
CA PRO A 308 8.35 -4.48 17.33
C PRO A 308 7.62 -5.69 17.91
N LEU A 309 6.89 -6.43 17.09
CA LEU A 309 6.12 -7.60 17.49
C LEU A 309 6.50 -8.81 16.60
N PRO A 310 7.51 -9.60 16.96
CA PRO A 310 7.85 -10.80 16.23
C PRO A 310 6.71 -11.84 16.31
N THR A 311 6.61 -12.70 15.32
CA THR A 311 5.76 -13.91 15.37
C THR A 311 6.51 -15.07 16.03
N PRO A 312 5.83 -16.18 16.37
CA PRO A 312 6.52 -17.39 16.81
C PRO A 312 7.57 -17.91 15.82
N LEU A 313 7.35 -17.70 14.51
CA LEU A 313 8.30 -18.14 13.47
C LEU A 313 9.56 -17.27 13.42
N ALA A 314 9.54 -16.05 13.95
CA ALA A 314 10.71 -15.18 13.98
C ALA A 314 11.87 -15.81 14.79
N TRP A 315 11.56 -16.50 15.89
CA TRP A 315 12.59 -17.18 16.67
C TRP A 315 13.32 -18.26 15.87
N TYR A 316 12.59 -19.06 15.08
CA TYR A 316 13.20 -20.06 14.20
C TYR A 316 13.97 -19.42 13.05
N ALA A 317 13.44 -18.34 12.47
CA ALA A 317 14.10 -17.60 11.41
C ALA A 317 15.43 -16.97 11.88
N ALA A 318 15.49 -16.48 13.12
CA ALA A 318 16.71 -15.95 13.72
C ALA A 318 17.81 -17.01 13.94
N GLN A 319 17.46 -18.31 13.94
CA GLN A 319 18.43 -19.42 14.07
C GLN A 319 18.98 -19.90 12.70
N LEU A 320 18.55 -19.28 11.59
CA LEU A 320 19.02 -19.67 10.25
C LEU A 320 20.51 -19.31 10.05
N PRO A 321 21.23 -20.09 9.24
CA PRO A 321 22.63 -19.80 8.93
C PRO A 321 22.83 -18.42 8.30
N HIS A 322 23.96 -17.80 8.58
CA HIS A 322 24.35 -16.46 8.09
C HIS A 322 24.10 -16.28 6.58
N TRP A 323 24.48 -17.25 5.73
CA TRP A 323 24.32 -17.14 4.29
C TRP A 323 22.87 -17.05 3.83
N ILE A 324 21.91 -17.66 4.57
CA ILE A 324 20.47 -17.52 4.29
C ILE A 324 19.99 -16.12 4.66
N LEU A 325 20.40 -15.62 5.83
CA LEU A 325 20.04 -14.30 6.32
C LEU A 325 20.60 -13.19 5.40
N SER A 326 21.87 -13.31 5.02
CA SER A 326 22.50 -12.39 4.07
C SER A 326 21.85 -12.45 2.68
N GLY A 327 21.54 -13.64 2.19
CA GLY A 327 20.80 -13.82 0.94
C GLY A 327 19.40 -13.20 0.98
N GLY A 328 18.69 -13.34 2.11
CA GLY A 328 17.38 -12.71 2.35
C GLY A 328 17.46 -11.18 2.39
N THR A 329 18.51 -10.64 3.02
CA THR A 329 18.77 -9.19 3.05
C THR A 329 19.04 -8.66 1.63
N ALA A 330 19.91 -9.34 0.86
CA ALA A 330 20.17 -8.99 -0.53
C ALA A 330 18.91 -9.07 -1.40
N ALA A 331 18.11 -10.14 -1.25
CA ALA A 331 16.86 -10.32 -1.98
C ALA A 331 15.86 -9.19 -1.68
N THR A 332 15.77 -8.73 -0.44
CA THR A 332 14.91 -7.59 -0.06
C THR A 332 15.32 -6.34 -0.84
N LEU A 333 16.61 -6.00 -0.85
CA LEU A 333 17.12 -4.82 -1.59
C LEU A 333 16.91 -4.97 -3.11
N VAL A 334 17.16 -6.15 -3.68
CA VAL A 334 16.96 -6.41 -5.11
C VAL A 334 15.47 -6.27 -5.48
N ILE A 335 14.55 -6.73 -4.64
CA ILE A 335 13.11 -6.60 -4.90
C ILE A 335 12.68 -5.14 -4.80
N GLU A 336 13.05 -4.43 -3.75
CA GLU A 336 12.60 -3.06 -3.49
C GLU A 336 13.28 -2.02 -4.42
N LEU A 337 14.52 -2.24 -4.85
CA LEU A 337 15.29 -1.30 -5.69
C LEU A 337 15.35 -1.69 -7.17
N GLY A 338 15.21 -2.97 -7.49
CA GLY A 338 15.36 -3.48 -8.86
C GLY A 338 14.05 -4.05 -9.43
N CYS A 339 13.51 -5.13 -8.82
CA CYS A 339 12.33 -5.80 -9.36
C CYS A 339 11.10 -4.89 -9.41
N VAL A 340 11.00 -3.88 -8.55
CA VAL A 340 9.91 -2.92 -8.54
C VAL A 340 9.75 -2.19 -9.89
N PHE A 341 10.82 -1.93 -10.64
CA PHE A 341 10.74 -1.28 -11.96
C PHE A 341 10.13 -2.18 -13.04
N LEU A 342 10.11 -3.50 -12.84
CA LEU A 342 9.40 -4.42 -13.72
C LEU A 342 7.89 -4.14 -13.76
N ILE A 343 7.34 -3.40 -12.78
CA ILE A 343 5.93 -2.95 -12.74
C ILE A 343 5.57 -2.11 -13.98
N LEU A 344 6.53 -1.35 -14.51
CA LEU A 344 6.36 -0.50 -15.70
C LEU A 344 6.48 -1.27 -17.01
N LEU A 345 6.94 -2.51 -16.95
CA LEU A 345 7.28 -3.32 -18.11
C LEU A 345 6.09 -4.18 -18.59
N PRO A 346 6.23 -4.85 -19.75
CA PRO A 346 5.18 -5.70 -20.30
C PRO A 346 4.67 -6.78 -19.33
N ARG A 347 3.50 -7.27 -19.64
CA ARG A 347 2.66 -8.15 -18.82
C ARG A 347 3.42 -9.22 -18.02
N ARG A 348 4.30 -10.00 -18.65
CA ARG A 348 5.02 -11.09 -17.96
C ARG A 348 6.02 -10.59 -16.94
N LEU A 349 6.79 -9.55 -17.27
CA LEU A 349 7.77 -8.95 -16.35
C LEU A 349 7.07 -8.31 -15.16
N ARG A 350 5.93 -7.65 -15.41
CA ARG A 350 5.08 -7.10 -14.35
C ARG A 350 4.54 -8.20 -13.41
N MET A 351 4.18 -9.37 -13.95
CA MET A 351 3.78 -10.52 -13.14
C MET A 351 4.94 -11.09 -12.33
N VAL A 352 6.16 -11.07 -12.86
CA VAL A 352 7.38 -11.43 -12.09
C VAL A 352 7.56 -10.49 -10.91
N ALA A 353 7.42 -9.16 -11.13
CA ALA A 353 7.44 -8.20 -10.02
C ALA A 353 6.39 -8.54 -8.96
N ALA A 354 5.15 -8.85 -9.39
CA ALA A 354 4.09 -9.25 -8.46
C ALA A 354 4.49 -10.48 -7.63
N CYS A 355 5.03 -11.52 -8.26
CA CYS A 355 5.47 -12.73 -7.56
C CYS A 355 6.61 -12.46 -6.56
N CYS A 356 7.59 -11.64 -6.95
CA CYS A 356 8.68 -11.25 -6.05
C CYS A 356 8.17 -10.47 -4.83
N VAL A 357 7.29 -9.48 -5.04
CA VAL A 357 6.72 -8.70 -3.94
C VAL A 357 5.81 -9.56 -3.06
N LEU A 358 4.95 -10.39 -3.65
CA LEU A 358 4.09 -11.30 -2.89
C LEU A 358 4.90 -12.27 -2.04
N LEU A 359 6.00 -12.84 -2.58
CA LEU A 359 6.90 -13.71 -1.82
C LEU A 359 7.53 -12.95 -0.63
N LEU A 360 8.10 -11.76 -0.89
CA LEU A 360 8.69 -10.93 0.16
C LEU A 360 7.67 -10.61 1.26
N GLN A 361 6.49 -10.14 0.89
CA GLN A 361 5.44 -9.78 1.85
C GLN A 361 4.92 -11.00 2.63
N SER A 362 4.89 -12.18 2.00
CA SER A 362 4.53 -13.44 2.69
C SER A 362 5.56 -13.82 3.75
N LEU A 363 6.86 -13.71 3.43
CA LEU A 363 7.93 -13.99 4.37
C LEU A 363 7.92 -13.00 5.55
N ILE A 364 7.71 -11.71 5.28
CA ILE A 364 7.56 -10.69 6.33
C ILE A 364 6.34 -11.00 7.21
N LEU A 365 5.18 -11.33 6.59
CA LEU A 365 3.95 -11.68 7.31
C LEU A 365 4.14 -12.91 8.22
N LEU A 366 4.91 -13.90 7.79
CA LEU A 366 5.20 -15.10 8.56
C LEU A 366 6.13 -14.84 9.75
N THR A 367 7.01 -13.86 9.67
CA THR A 367 8.03 -13.59 10.69
C THR A 367 7.77 -12.36 11.54
N GLY A 368 6.85 -11.48 11.14
CA GLY A 368 6.55 -10.24 11.85
C GLY A 368 5.07 -9.86 11.80
N ASN A 369 4.59 -9.28 12.87
CA ASN A 369 3.21 -8.82 13.01
C ASN A 369 3.07 -7.36 12.57
N TYR A 370 3.00 -7.12 11.26
CA TYR A 370 2.77 -5.79 10.68
C TYR A 370 1.29 -5.56 10.32
N ASN A 371 0.39 -6.27 10.99
CA ASN A 371 -1.06 -6.12 10.89
C ASN A 371 -1.58 -6.32 9.46
N PHE A 372 -2.47 -5.43 9.03
CA PHE A 372 -2.97 -5.44 7.66
C PHE A 372 -1.99 -4.79 6.65
N PHE A 373 -0.82 -4.28 7.05
CA PHE A 373 0.15 -3.62 6.16
C PHE A 373 0.62 -4.56 5.04
N ASN A 374 1.07 -5.77 5.40
CA ASN A 374 1.49 -6.77 4.41
C ASN A 374 0.30 -7.22 3.54
N LEU A 375 -0.87 -7.46 4.16
CA LEU A 375 -2.08 -7.85 3.43
C LEU A 375 -2.50 -6.77 2.43
N LEU A 376 -2.41 -5.50 2.81
CA LEU A 376 -2.72 -4.36 1.94
C LEU A 376 -1.69 -4.22 0.81
N THR A 377 -0.40 -4.44 1.08
CA THR A 377 0.64 -4.45 0.04
C THR A 377 0.43 -5.60 -0.94
N MET A 378 0.11 -6.81 -0.46
CA MET A 378 -0.27 -7.93 -1.33
C MET A 378 -1.52 -7.62 -2.16
N LEU A 379 -2.49 -6.93 -1.57
CA LEU A 379 -3.70 -6.50 -2.26
C LEU A 379 -3.38 -5.50 -3.38
N LEU A 380 -2.46 -4.57 -3.18
CA LEU A 380 -2.00 -3.65 -4.23
C LEU A 380 -1.36 -4.39 -5.41
N CYS A 381 -0.68 -5.52 -5.17
CA CYS A 381 -0.09 -6.34 -6.23
C CYS A 381 -1.13 -6.92 -7.19
N ILE A 382 -2.41 -6.94 -6.84
CA ILE A 382 -3.48 -7.48 -7.71
C ILE A 382 -3.57 -6.69 -9.04
N PHE A 383 -3.24 -5.39 -9.02
CA PHE A 383 -3.22 -4.54 -10.22
C PHE A 383 -2.03 -4.81 -11.15
N LEU A 384 -1.10 -5.66 -10.75
CA LEU A 384 -0.03 -6.16 -11.62
C LEU A 384 -0.50 -7.33 -12.50
N PHE A 385 -1.63 -7.93 -12.17
CA PHE A 385 -2.35 -8.91 -12.97
C PHE A 385 -3.45 -8.23 -13.78
N ASP A 386 -4.00 -8.95 -14.74
CA ASP A 386 -5.18 -8.59 -15.52
C ASP A 386 -6.25 -9.71 -15.41
N ASP A 387 -7.44 -9.46 -15.93
CA ASP A 387 -8.53 -10.44 -15.89
C ASP A 387 -8.18 -11.75 -16.62
N ALA A 388 -7.28 -11.66 -17.63
CA ALA A 388 -6.79 -12.84 -18.35
C ALA A 388 -5.90 -13.74 -17.48
N ALA A 389 -5.19 -13.17 -16.48
CA ALA A 389 -4.45 -13.97 -15.51
C ALA A 389 -5.37 -14.78 -14.58
N LEU A 390 -6.60 -14.30 -14.40
CA LEU A 390 -7.63 -14.91 -13.55
C LEU A 390 -8.59 -15.82 -14.35
N ARG A 391 -8.16 -16.38 -15.50
CA ARG A 391 -9.00 -17.22 -16.39
C ARG A 391 -9.62 -18.42 -15.70
N ARG A 392 -9.01 -18.95 -14.65
CA ARG A 392 -9.53 -20.09 -13.87
C ARG A 392 -10.63 -19.72 -12.88
N SER A 393 -10.96 -18.43 -12.73
CA SER A 393 -12.08 -18.01 -11.87
C SER A 393 -13.41 -18.59 -12.35
N PRO A 394 -14.36 -18.90 -11.42
CA PRO A 394 -15.65 -19.47 -11.78
C PRO A 394 -16.39 -18.61 -12.81
N GLN A 395 -16.99 -19.27 -13.83
CA GLN A 395 -17.70 -18.57 -14.90
C GLN A 395 -18.89 -17.73 -14.39
N ALA A 396 -19.56 -18.20 -13.34
CA ALA A 396 -20.63 -17.46 -12.67
C ALA A 396 -20.14 -16.12 -12.08
N LEU A 397 -18.92 -16.08 -11.52
CA LEU A 397 -18.32 -14.84 -11.01
C LEU A 397 -18.03 -13.87 -12.16
N LYS A 398 -17.40 -14.36 -13.23
CA LYS A 398 -17.08 -13.54 -14.42
C LYS A 398 -18.34 -12.93 -15.03
N SER A 399 -19.39 -13.73 -15.23
CA SER A 399 -20.65 -13.23 -15.80
C SER A 399 -21.38 -12.24 -14.90
N ARG A 400 -21.27 -12.40 -13.57
CA ARG A 400 -21.82 -11.45 -12.60
C ARG A 400 -21.06 -10.12 -12.64
N VAL A 401 -19.73 -10.17 -12.70
CA VAL A 401 -18.87 -8.97 -12.75
C VAL A 401 -19.06 -8.23 -14.07
N GLN A 402 -19.09 -8.93 -15.21
CA GLN A 402 -19.33 -8.32 -16.52
C GLN A 402 -20.69 -7.62 -16.61
N ARG A 403 -21.75 -8.22 -16.02
CA ARG A 403 -23.09 -7.58 -15.96
C ARG A 403 -23.12 -6.33 -15.07
N ALA A 404 -22.25 -6.25 -14.07
CA ALA A 404 -22.15 -5.12 -13.15
C ALA A 404 -21.09 -4.08 -13.60
N ALA A 405 -20.32 -4.36 -14.65
CA ALA A 405 -19.28 -3.48 -15.15
C ALA A 405 -19.90 -2.26 -15.81
N ILE A 406 -19.66 -1.10 -15.22
CA ILE A 406 -20.02 0.20 -15.78
C ILE A 406 -18.83 0.67 -16.61
N VAL A 407 -18.98 0.77 -17.93
CA VAL A 407 -17.95 1.38 -18.77
C VAL A 407 -17.73 2.82 -18.29
N PRO A 408 -16.48 3.23 -17.99
CA PRO A 408 -16.21 4.59 -17.53
C PRO A 408 -16.68 5.63 -18.56
N GLY A 409 -17.66 6.44 -18.19
CA GLY A 409 -18.12 7.53 -19.03
C GLY A 409 -17.05 8.64 -19.14
N ARG A 410 -17.27 9.60 -20.04
CA ARG A 410 -16.36 10.74 -20.29
C ARG A 410 -16.01 11.49 -18.99
N THR A 411 -17.00 11.74 -18.14
CA THR A 411 -16.81 12.40 -16.83
C THR A 411 -15.87 11.62 -15.92
N ALA A 412 -16.03 10.29 -15.80
CA ALA A 412 -15.16 9.46 -14.99
C ALA A 412 -13.71 9.47 -15.51
N THR A 413 -13.52 9.50 -16.83
CA THR A 413 -12.19 9.62 -17.45
C THR A 413 -11.55 10.97 -17.15
N VAL A 414 -12.29 12.07 -17.23
CA VAL A 414 -11.81 13.42 -16.90
C VAL A 414 -11.39 13.49 -15.43
N ILE A 415 -12.22 12.99 -14.52
CA ILE A 415 -11.90 12.94 -13.08
C ILE A 415 -10.63 12.11 -12.81
N ALA A 416 -10.52 10.92 -13.43
CA ALA A 416 -9.34 10.06 -13.27
C ALA A 416 -8.06 10.74 -13.83
N THR A 417 -8.17 11.49 -14.92
CA THR A 417 -7.06 12.25 -15.50
C THR A 417 -6.66 13.42 -14.59
N ALA A 418 -7.62 14.18 -14.06
CA ALA A 418 -7.35 15.25 -13.09
C ALA A 418 -6.68 14.71 -11.83
N LEU A 419 -7.14 13.54 -11.34
CA LEU A 419 -6.51 12.83 -10.23
C LEU A 419 -5.06 12.46 -10.56
N ALA A 420 -4.77 11.98 -11.77
CA ALA A 420 -3.41 11.66 -12.18
C ALA A 420 -2.50 12.90 -12.24
N ILE A 421 -3.03 14.03 -12.71
CA ILE A 421 -2.32 15.33 -12.73
C ILE A 421 -1.99 15.79 -11.30
N LEU A 422 -2.79 15.45 -10.31
CA LEU A 422 -2.50 15.76 -8.90
C LEU A 422 -1.52 14.75 -8.29
N VAL A 423 -1.85 13.46 -8.37
CA VAL A 423 -1.16 12.38 -7.62
C VAL A 423 0.26 12.13 -8.13
N VAL A 424 0.46 12.15 -9.47
CA VAL A 424 1.77 11.82 -10.04
C VAL A 424 2.83 12.87 -9.71
N PRO A 425 2.61 14.19 -9.93
CA PRO A 425 3.62 15.19 -9.55
C PRO A 425 3.91 15.23 -8.05
N VAL A 426 2.87 15.15 -7.20
CA VAL A 426 3.07 15.09 -5.73
C VAL A 426 3.86 13.84 -5.35
N GLY A 427 3.54 12.68 -5.96
CA GLY A 427 4.27 11.44 -5.73
C GLY A 427 5.74 11.52 -6.15
N LEU A 428 6.03 12.13 -7.29
CA LEU A 428 7.41 12.39 -7.74
C LEU A 428 8.14 13.37 -6.80
N ASN A 429 7.44 14.39 -6.28
CA ASN A 429 8.01 15.30 -5.30
C ASN A 429 8.35 14.56 -3.99
N ARG A 430 7.53 13.59 -3.55
CA ARG A 430 7.86 12.74 -2.38
C ARG A 430 9.14 11.92 -2.62
N VAL A 431 9.30 11.35 -3.82
CA VAL A 431 10.54 10.66 -4.19
C VAL A 431 11.73 11.62 -4.17
N TRP A 432 11.57 12.80 -4.76
CA TRP A 432 12.61 13.83 -4.78
C TRP A 432 13.00 14.30 -3.38
N GLN A 433 12.01 14.54 -2.50
CA GLN A 433 12.26 14.89 -1.09
C GLN A 433 13.14 13.85 -0.38
N THR A 434 12.89 12.57 -0.63
CA THR A 434 13.69 11.49 -0.05
C THR A 434 15.11 11.44 -0.61
N LEU A 435 15.28 11.71 -1.91
CA LEU A 435 16.60 11.64 -2.57
C LEU A 435 17.47 12.88 -2.33
N GLN A 436 16.89 14.07 -2.26
CA GLN A 436 17.59 15.35 -2.27
C GLN A 436 17.32 16.24 -1.06
N HIS A 437 16.53 15.76 -0.08
CA HIS A 437 16.11 16.51 1.11
C HIS A 437 15.47 17.88 0.82
N GLY A 438 14.86 18.06 -0.37
CA GLY A 438 14.25 19.30 -0.82
C GLY A 438 12.98 19.09 -1.64
N ASN A 439 12.35 20.17 -2.06
CA ASN A 439 11.18 20.14 -2.93
C ASN A 439 11.56 20.42 -4.37
N LEU A 440 10.85 19.78 -5.31
CA LEU A 440 10.83 20.23 -6.69
C LEU A 440 10.20 21.63 -6.76
N PRO A 441 10.71 22.55 -7.61
CA PRO A 441 10.13 23.87 -7.80
C PRO A 441 8.62 23.75 -8.04
N VAL A 442 7.82 24.67 -7.45
CA VAL A 442 6.35 24.75 -7.58
C VAL A 442 5.57 23.60 -6.89
N LEU A 443 6.14 22.40 -6.72
CA LEU A 443 5.42 21.26 -6.14
C LEU A 443 5.38 21.25 -4.61
N GLY A 444 6.24 22.02 -3.94
CA GLY A 444 6.28 22.08 -2.47
C GLY A 444 4.96 22.54 -1.87
N ALA A 445 4.41 23.66 -2.36
CA ALA A 445 3.13 24.19 -1.87
C ALA A 445 1.96 23.22 -2.12
N LEU A 446 1.91 22.59 -3.29
CA LEU A 446 0.89 21.58 -3.61
C LEU A 446 1.00 20.37 -2.68
N THR A 447 2.23 19.90 -2.44
CA THR A 447 2.48 18.77 -1.54
C THR A 447 2.04 19.09 -0.10
N GLN A 448 2.32 20.31 0.38
CA GLN A 448 1.86 20.77 1.70
C GLN A 448 0.34 20.90 1.78
N ALA A 449 -0.31 21.40 0.74
CA ALA A 449 -1.77 21.56 0.71
C ALA A 449 -2.52 20.22 0.81
N VAL A 450 -1.96 19.14 0.24
CA VAL A 450 -2.58 17.80 0.28
C VAL A 450 -2.12 16.95 1.47
N ALA A 451 -1.05 17.35 2.16
CA ALA A 451 -0.47 16.57 3.26
C ALA A 451 -1.46 16.23 4.39
N PRO A 452 -2.34 17.14 4.84
CA PRO A 452 -3.31 16.83 5.89
C PRO A 452 -4.31 15.72 5.51
N PHE A 453 -4.52 15.48 4.22
CA PHE A 453 -5.45 14.46 3.75
C PHE A 453 -4.80 13.07 3.55
N LEU A 454 -3.47 12.98 3.68
CA LEU A 454 -2.71 11.73 3.57
C LEU A 454 -3.01 10.93 2.27
N ILE A 455 -3.25 11.65 1.17
CA ILE A 455 -3.59 11.05 -0.13
C ILE A 455 -2.37 10.71 -0.98
N VAL A 456 -1.19 11.24 -0.64
CA VAL A 456 0.12 10.88 -1.24
C VAL A 456 1.19 11.01 -0.15
N ASN A 457 1.70 9.88 0.33
CA ASN A 457 2.54 9.83 1.52
C ASN A 457 4.01 9.49 1.20
N PRO A 458 4.96 9.92 2.05
CA PRO A 458 6.30 9.34 2.07
C PRO A 458 6.26 7.95 2.72
N TYR A 459 7.15 7.06 2.27
CA TYR A 459 7.32 5.73 2.85
C TYR A 459 8.81 5.46 3.09
N GLY A 460 9.13 4.68 4.12
CA GLY A 460 10.52 4.37 4.45
C GLY A 460 10.63 3.59 5.75
N LEU A 461 10.30 2.29 5.71
CA LEU A 461 10.42 1.41 6.87
C LEU A 461 11.84 0.86 6.98
N PHE A 462 12.32 0.76 8.24
CA PHE A 462 13.61 0.15 8.55
C PHE A 462 14.79 0.74 7.76
N ALA A 463 14.79 2.07 7.58
CA ALA A 463 15.90 2.78 6.97
C ALA A 463 17.21 2.50 7.73
N VAL A 464 17.14 2.50 9.06
CA VAL A 464 18.20 2.07 9.98
C VAL A 464 17.69 0.85 10.76
N MET A 465 18.51 -0.19 10.85
CA MET A 465 18.17 -1.40 11.59
C MET A 465 18.59 -1.24 13.06
N THR A 466 17.67 -1.55 13.98
CA THR A 466 18.03 -1.67 15.39
C THR A 466 18.85 -2.95 15.60
N THR A 467 20.01 -2.83 16.24
CA THR A 467 20.90 -3.97 16.57
C THR A 467 20.81 -4.41 18.01
N THR A 468 20.00 -3.70 18.81
CA THR A 468 19.64 -4.01 20.20
C THR A 468 18.13 -4.00 20.33
N ARG A 469 17.60 -4.61 21.36
CA ARG A 469 16.18 -4.60 21.67
C ARG A 469 15.93 -4.09 23.08
N PRO A 470 15.93 -2.77 23.30
CA PRO A 470 15.46 -2.23 24.56
C PRO A 470 13.96 -2.51 24.74
N GLU A 471 13.55 -2.89 25.93
CA GLU A 471 12.16 -3.13 26.30
C GLU A 471 11.83 -2.43 27.62
N ILE A 472 10.74 -1.70 27.63
CA ILE A 472 10.23 -1.03 28.83
C ILE A 472 9.32 -2.00 29.58
N VAL A 473 9.60 -2.23 30.85
CA VAL A 473 8.76 -2.98 31.78
C VAL A 473 8.18 -2.00 32.79
N ILE A 474 6.85 -1.86 32.79
CA ILE A 474 6.14 -1.00 33.74
C ILE A 474 5.83 -1.82 34.99
N GLU A 475 6.11 -1.27 36.14
CA GLU A 475 5.89 -1.88 37.45
C GLU A 475 5.05 -0.97 38.34
N GLY A 476 4.19 -1.58 39.13
CA GLY A 476 3.43 -0.90 40.19
C GLY A 476 3.81 -1.42 41.57
N SER A 477 3.59 -0.61 42.59
CA SER A 477 3.81 -0.95 43.99
C SER A 477 2.78 -0.30 44.90
N LEU A 478 2.39 -1.00 46.00
CA LEU A 478 1.54 -0.46 47.05
C LEU A 478 2.34 0.27 48.14
N ASP A 479 3.60 -0.12 48.36
CA ASP A 479 4.45 0.32 49.47
C ASP A 479 5.77 1.01 49.02
N GLY A 480 6.05 1.00 47.70
CA GLY A 480 7.29 1.51 47.14
C GLY A 480 8.48 0.55 47.27
N GLN A 481 8.30 -0.64 47.83
CA GLN A 481 9.34 -1.63 48.02
C GLN A 481 9.11 -2.88 47.18
N VAL A 482 7.91 -3.46 47.21
CA VAL A 482 7.52 -4.64 46.42
C VAL A 482 6.92 -4.19 45.10
N TRP A 483 7.61 -4.52 44.01
CA TRP A 483 7.22 -4.13 42.66
C TRP A 483 6.67 -5.33 41.89
N ARG A 484 5.59 -5.10 41.14
CA ARG A 484 4.91 -6.11 40.32
C ARG A 484 4.76 -5.60 38.89
N GLU A 485 5.11 -6.43 37.90
CA GLU A 485 5.09 -6.08 36.49
C GLU A 485 3.68 -6.06 35.91
N TYR A 486 3.34 -5.04 35.12
CA TYR A 486 2.18 -5.03 34.23
C TYR A 486 2.54 -5.80 32.95
N VAL A 487 1.71 -6.77 32.58
CA VAL A 487 1.96 -7.62 31.42
C VAL A 487 1.18 -7.11 30.21
N PHE A 488 1.90 -6.75 29.14
CA PHE A 488 1.31 -6.38 27.86
C PHE A 488 0.86 -7.62 27.08
N ARG A 489 -0.11 -7.42 26.14
CA ARG A 489 -0.70 -8.58 25.45
C ARG A 489 0.25 -9.22 24.46
N TYR A 490 0.95 -8.42 23.66
CA TYR A 490 1.67 -8.91 22.48
C TYR A 490 3.17 -8.62 22.51
N LYS A 491 3.61 -7.52 23.11
CA LYS A 491 5.05 -7.23 23.21
C LYS A 491 5.77 -8.27 24.09
N PRO A 492 7.08 -8.46 23.92
CA PRO A 492 7.87 -9.27 24.84
C PRO A 492 7.66 -8.86 26.30
N GLY A 493 7.61 -9.85 27.18
CA GLY A 493 7.37 -9.68 28.61
C GLY A 493 7.98 -10.83 29.39
N PRO A 494 7.18 -11.73 30.03
CA PRO A 494 7.71 -12.89 30.74
C PRO A 494 8.61 -13.75 29.82
N LEU A 495 9.77 -14.15 30.31
CA LEU A 495 10.81 -14.83 29.52
C LEU A 495 10.36 -16.17 28.93
N SER A 496 9.44 -16.86 29.63
CA SER A 496 8.83 -18.12 29.18
C SER A 496 7.73 -17.97 28.15
N ARG A 497 7.26 -16.73 27.89
CA ARG A 497 6.17 -16.48 26.94
C ARG A 497 6.73 -16.35 25.53
N PRO A 498 6.31 -17.22 24.56
CA PRO A 498 6.69 -17.06 23.17
C PRO A 498 6.09 -15.78 22.58
N ALA A 499 6.67 -15.31 21.48
CA ALA A 499 6.03 -14.33 20.63
C ALA A 499 4.68 -14.87 20.10
N MET A 500 3.72 -14.01 19.84
CA MET A 500 2.35 -14.40 19.48
C MET A 500 1.92 -13.83 18.13
N TRP A 501 0.97 -14.48 17.48
CA TRP A 501 0.28 -13.94 16.32
C TRP A 501 -0.80 -12.96 16.75
N ASN A 502 -0.88 -11.79 16.09
CA ASN A 502 -1.94 -10.82 16.32
C ASN A 502 -2.63 -10.33 15.04
N ILE A 503 -2.09 -10.67 13.87
CA ILE A 503 -2.66 -10.30 12.58
C ILE A 503 -4.07 -10.89 12.42
N PRO A 504 -5.07 -10.13 11.98
CA PRO A 504 -5.03 -8.73 11.48
C PRO A 504 -5.22 -7.64 12.55
N HIS A 505 -5.28 -8.00 13.83
CA HIS A 505 -5.39 -7.03 14.93
C HIS A 505 -4.10 -6.22 15.07
N GLN A 506 -4.24 -4.93 15.37
CA GLN A 506 -3.12 -4.04 15.60
C GLN A 506 -3.13 -3.53 17.04
N PRO A 507 -2.30 -4.08 17.93
CA PRO A 507 -2.17 -3.62 19.30
C PRO A 507 -1.33 -2.34 19.33
N ARG A 508 -2.00 -1.18 19.28
CA ARG A 508 -1.35 0.12 19.07
C ARG A 508 -0.48 0.54 20.24
N LEU A 509 -0.90 0.23 21.48
CA LEU A 509 -0.09 0.50 22.66
C LEU A 509 1.18 -0.35 22.69
N ASP A 510 1.09 -1.67 22.40
CA ASP A 510 2.26 -2.56 22.35
C ASP A 510 3.29 -2.09 21.31
N TRP A 511 2.81 -1.61 20.14
CA TRP A 511 3.66 -1.02 19.11
C TRP A 511 4.33 0.28 19.57
N GLN A 512 3.59 1.17 20.24
CA GLN A 512 4.14 2.44 20.74
C GLN A 512 5.16 2.22 21.85
N MET A 513 5.00 1.17 22.67
CA MET A 513 6.01 0.80 23.68
C MET A 513 7.36 0.46 23.06
N TRP A 514 7.39 -0.15 21.86
CA TRP A 514 8.65 -0.39 21.15
C TRP A 514 9.33 0.90 20.68
N PHE A 515 8.55 1.84 20.13
CA PHE A 515 9.08 3.15 19.75
C PHE A 515 9.55 3.95 20.97
N ALA A 516 8.81 3.90 22.06
CA ALA A 516 9.19 4.54 23.32
C ALA A 516 10.54 4.01 23.85
N ALA A 517 10.77 2.71 23.76
CA ALA A 517 12.02 2.09 24.19
C ALA A 517 13.24 2.54 23.36
N LEU A 518 13.05 3.01 22.12
CA LEU A 518 14.11 3.57 21.27
C LEU A 518 14.36 5.06 21.52
N SER A 519 13.62 5.69 22.42
CA SER A 519 13.72 7.12 22.76
C SER A 519 13.78 7.32 24.28
N SER A 520 13.88 8.56 24.73
CA SER A 520 13.84 8.87 26.16
C SER A 520 12.40 9.05 26.65
N ALA A 521 12.18 8.86 27.96
CA ALA A 521 10.88 9.14 28.58
C ALA A 521 10.44 10.61 28.41
N ARG A 522 11.38 11.53 28.25
CA ARG A 522 11.12 12.96 28.03
C ARG A 522 10.53 13.24 26.65
N ASP A 523 10.91 12.44 25.66
CA ASP A 523 10.43 12.59 24.28
C ASP A 523 9.12 11.82 24.04
N THR A 524 8.67 11.04 25.04
CA THR A 524 7.50 10.17 24.96
C THR A 524 6.36 10.72 25.81
N PHE A 525 5.74 11.82 25.37
CA PHE A 525 4.73 12.56 26.16
C PHE A 525 3.53 11.72 26.61
N TRP A 526 3.07 10.79 25.77
CA TRP A 526 1.95 9.91 26.10
C TRP A 526 2.27 8.93 27.26
N MET A 527 3.56 8.68 27.56
CA MET A 527 3.96 7.81 28.66
C MET A 527 3.49 8.37 30.02
N GLN A 528 3.54 9.69 30.21
CA GLN A 528 3.03 10.33 31.43
C GLN A 528 1.53 10.03 31.60
N GLY A 529 0.75 10.14 30.52
CA GLY A 529 -0.67 9.79 30.52
C GLY A 529 -0.88 8.32 30.87
N LEU A 530 -0.08 7.40 30.32
CA LEU A 530 -0.17 5.97 30.66
C LEU A 530 0.10 5.74 32.16
N MET A 531 1.17 6.32 32.72
CA MET A 531 1.51 6.20 34.14
C MET A 531 0.40 6.75 35.05
N LEU A 532 -0.14 7.92 34.71
CA LEU A 532 -1.29 8.51 35.43
C LEU A 532 -2.50 7.56 35.43
N ARG A 533 -2.87 7.03 34.25
CA ARG A 533 -4.04 6.15 34.13
C ARG A 533 -3.86 4.81 34.85
N LEU A 534 -2.64 4.30 34.96
CA LEU A 534 -2.35 3.11 35.78
C LEU A 534 -2.49 3.41 37.28
N LEU A 535 -2.05 4.59 37.75
CA LEU A 535 -2.24 5.04 39.12
C LEU A 535 -3.73 5.31 39.48
N GLU A 536 -4.53 5.72 38.51
CA GLU A 536 -5.98 5.90 38.65
C GLU A 536 -6.74 4.57 38.53
N GLY A 537 -6.10 3.50 38.07
CA GLY A 537 -6.76 2.23 37.79
C GLY A 537 -7.78 2.30 36.65
N SER A 538 -7.53 3.13 35.63
CA SER A 538 -8.43 3.35 34.49
C SER A 538 -8.84 2.04 33.80
N PRO A 539 -10.13 1.63 33.83
CA PRO A 539 -10.56 0.36 33.25
C PRO A 539 -10.30 0.26 31.73
N PRO A 540 -10.53 1.33 30.91
CA PRO A 540 -10.20 1.27 29.48
C PRO A 540 -8.71 1.05 29.20
N VAL A 541 -7.81 1.61 30.01
CA VAL A 541 -6.36 1.46 29.85
C VAL A 541 -5.91 0.08 30.32
N LEU A 542 -6.40 -0.39 31.47
CA LEU A 542 -6.15 -1.75 31.97
C LEU A 542 -6.64 -2.81 30.97
N GLY A 543 -7.74 -2.53 30.25
CA GLY A 543 -8.26 -3.37 29.17
C GLY A 543 -7.31 -3.53 27.97
N LEU A 544 -6.32 -2.66 27.79
CA LEU A 544 -5.29 -2.81 26.76
C LEU A 544 -4.20 -3.84 27.15
N LEU A 545 -4.03 -4.10 28.45
CA LEU A 545 -3.02 -5.02 28.98
C LEU A 545 -3.52 -6.47 28.99
N ALA A 546 -2.60 -7.42 29.09
CA ALA A 546 -2.95 -8.82 29.27
C ALA A 546 -3.43 -9.09 30.70
N SER A 547 -2.76 -8.49 31.68
CA SER A 547 -3.14 -8.59 33.10
C SER A 547 -2.61 -7.39 33.89
N SER A 548 -3.37 -7.01 34.91
CA SER A 548 -2.94 -6.11 35.98
C SER A 548 -2.56 -6.96 37.20
N PRO A 549 -1.44 -6.66 37.86
CA PRO A 549 -1.06 -7.37 39.08
C PRO A 549 -1.81 -6.85 40.32
N PHE A 550 -2.74 -5.90 40.16
CA PHE A 550 -3.49 -5.25 41.23
C PHE A 550 -4.99 -5.50 41.03
N ALA A 551 -5.51 -6.53 41.70
CA ALA A 551 -6.93 -6.91 41.63
C ALA A 551 -7.82 -6.06 42.55
N ASP A 552 -7.29 -5.67 43.73
CA ASP A 552 -8.05 -5.03 44.79
C ASP A 552 -8.01 -3.49 44.77
N GLY A 553 -7.44 -2.89 43.72
CA GLY A 553 -7.34 -1.44 43.57
C GLY A 553 -6.02 -1.02 42.93
N PRO A 554 -5.90 0.27 42.50
CA PRO A 554 -4.70 0.72 41.78
C PRO A 554 -3.47 0.78 42.70
N PRO A 555 -2.24 0.73 42.15
CA PRO A 555 -1.02 0.87 42.90
C PRO A 555 -0.87 2.30 43.42
N ARG A 556 -0.12 2.46 44.51
CA ARG A 556 0.24 3.79 45.02
C ARG A 556 1.37 4.44 44.25
N TYR A 557 2.24 3.61 43.70
CA TYR A 557 3.41 4.04 42.93
C TYR A 557 3.52 3.26 41.63
N VAL A 558 3.99 3.91 40.56
CA VAL A 558 4.39 3.29 39.31
C VAL A 558 5.77 3.75 38.91
N ARG A 559 6.52 2.91 38.21
CA ARG A 559 7.79 3.21 37.56
C ARG A 559 7.95 2.40 36.29
N ALA A 560 8.94 2.70 35.46
CA ALA A 560 9.32 1.85 34.35
C ALA A 560 10.83 1.57 34.33
N GLN A 561 11.18 0.31 34.14
CA GLN A 561 12.54 -0.19 33.98
C GLN A 561 12.83 -0.47 32.52
N LEU A 562 14.07 -0.24 32.11
CA LEU A 562 14.59 -0.57 30.78
C LEU A 562 15.41 -1.85 30.87
N TYR A 563 15.17 -2.76 29.97
CA TYR A 563 15.91 -4.02 29.83
C TYR A 563 16.36 -4.20 28.39
N GLU A 564 17.53 -4.77 28.19
CA GLU A 564 17.93 -5.32 26.89
C GLU A 564 17.38 -6.74 26.78
N TYR A 565 16.57 -7.02 25.76
CA TYR A 565 16.00 -8.34 25.46
C TYR A 565 16.69 -8.94 24.25
N ARG A 566 16.84 -10.28 24.24
CA ARG A 566 17.29 -11.06 23.08
C ARG A 566 16.53 -12.37 23.02
N PHE A 567 16.41 -12.95 21.84
CA PHE A 567 15.96 -14.34 21.75
C PHE A 567 16.93 -15.27 22.49
N ALA A 568 16.39 -16.19 23.29
CA ALA A 568 17.17 -17.29 23.81
C ALA A 568 17.69 -18.13 22.64
N ASP A 569 18.95 -18.56 22.71
CA ASP A 569 19.46 -19.53 21.77
C ASP A 569 18.81 -20.91 22.00
N ARG A 570 18.98 -21.83 21.05
CA ARG A 570 18.39 -23.16 21.12
C ARG A 570 18.80 -23.94 22.39
N ARG A 571 20.05 -23.76 22.85
CA ARG A 571 20.56 -24.46 24.05
C ARG A 571 19.88 -23.90 25.30
N THR A 572 19.83 -22.61 25.46
CA THR A 572 19.14 -21.91 26.57
C THR A 572 17.66 -22.24 26.58
N HIS A 573 17.00 -22.21 25.43
CA HIS A 573 15.58 -22.56 25.34
C HIS A 573 15.30 -24.00 25.78
N LEU A 574 16.10 -24.97 25.33
CA LEU A 574 15.95 -26.39 25.72
C LEU A 574 16.23 -26.61 27.19
N ALA A 575 17.15 -25.86 27.80
CA ALA A 575 17.53 -26.00 29.20
C ALA A 575 16.54 -25.33 30.17
N THR A 576 15.94 -24.20 29.79
CA THR A 576 15.15 -23.33 30.69
C THR A 576 13.68 -23.23 30.33
N GLY A 577 13.30 -23.57 29.09
CA GLY A 577 11.99 -23.27 28.51
C GLY A 577 11.80 -21.78 28.13
N TYR A 578 12.82 -20.98 28.27
CA TYR A 578 12.73 -19.55 27.96
C TYR A 578 12.86 -19.26 26.46
N TRP A 579 12.03 -18.37 25.96
CA TRP A 579 12.09 -17.84 24.60
C TRP A 579 12.93 -16.57 24.51
N TRP A 580 13.09 -15.90 25.66
CA TRP A 580 13.80 -14.63 25.79
C TRP A 580 14.82 -14.70 26.90
N VAL A 581 15.87 -13.90 26.78
CA VAL A 581 16.79 -13.55 27.85
C VAL A 581 16.78 -12.04 27.99
N ARG A 582 16.97 -11.52 29.22
CA ARG A 582 17.03 -10.08 29.46
C ARG A 582 18.13 -9.70 30.45
N SER A 583 18.69 -8.50 30.28
CA SER A 583 19.59 -7.85 31.24
C SER A 583 19.04 -6.46 31.57
N ALA A 584 19.15 -6.05 32.84
CA ALA A 584 18.72 -4.73 33.27
C ALA A 584 19.66 -3.65 32.75
N GLU A 585 19.09 -2.56 32.20
CA GLU A 585 19.86 -1.39 31.76
C GLU A 585 19.67 -0.18 32.68
N GLY A 586 18.54 -0.12 33.39
CA GLY A 586 18.29 0.95 34.35
C GLY A 586 16.86 1.46 34.36
N LEU A 587 16.67 2.63 34.94
CA LEU A 587 15.39 3.25 35.10
C LEU A 587 15.04 4.04 33.81
N TYR A 588 13.89 3.70 33.20
CA TYR A 588 13.36 4.46 32.05
C TYR A 588 12.48 5.62 32.49
N PHE A 589 11.55 5.37 33.40
CA PHE A 589 10.64 6.38 33.95
C PHE A 589 10.72 6.31 35.48
N PRO A 590 10.91 7.46 36.17
CA PRO A 590 11.08 7.47 37.62
C PRO A 590 9.84 6.97 38.36
N GLN A 591 10.01 6.60 39.62
CA GLN A 591 8.90 6.32 40.50
C GLN A 591 8.05 7.57 40.69
N VAL A 592 6.74 7.45 40.44
CA VAL A 592 5.76 8.51 40.63
C VAL A 592 4.51 8.00 41.34
N SER A 593 3.80 8.93 41.98
CA SER A 593 2.50 8.73 42.63
C SER A 593 1.48 9.72 42.06
N LEU A 594 0.19 9.58 42.42
CA LEU A 594 -0.85 10.57 42.04
C LEU A 594 -0.57 11.97 42.58
N ALA A 595 0.13 12.09 43.71
CA ALA A 595 0.47 13.38 44.31
C ALA A 595 1.46 14.16 43.43
N ASP A 596 2.35 13.47 42.72
CA ASP A 596 3.35 14.11 41.85
C ASP A 596 2.69 14.73 40.62
N PHE A 597 1.75 14.03 39.99
CA PHE A 597 0.96 14.58 38.85
C PHE A 597 0.07 15.78 39.25
N ARG A 598 -0.45 15.83 40.51
CA ARG A 598 -1.23 16.96 40.98
C ARG A 598 -0.42 18.22 41.26
N ARG A 599 0.88 18.07 41.53
CA ARG A 599 1.82 19.20 41.73
C ARG A 599 2.24 19.86 40.43
N GLU A 600 2.26 19.12 39.34
CA GLU A 600 2.64 19.62 38.01
C GLU A 600 1.45 20.22 37.24
N SER A 601 0.22 20.05 37.69
CA SER A 601 -0.96 20.72 37.11
C SER A 601 -1.07 22.12 37.69
N PRO A 602 -0.87 23.23 36.89
CA PRO A 602 -0.97 24.60 37.36
C PRO A 602 -2.39 24.98 37.82
#